data_ff102992e8ca31a1b60818cfdc6b867c
#
_entry.id   ff102992e8ca31a1b60818cfdc6b867c
#
_cell.length_a   1.000
_cell.length_b   1.000
_cell.length_c   1.000
_cell.angle_alpha   90.00
_cell.angle_beta   90.00
_cell.angle_gamma   90.00
#
_symmetry.space_group_name_H-M   'P 1'
#
loop_
_entity.id
_entity.type
_entity.pdbx_description
1 polymer ?
#
loop_
_entity_poly.entity_id
_entity_poly.type
_entity_poly.pdbx_seq_one_letter_code
_entity_poly.pdbx_strand_id
1 'polypeptide(L)' 'MEKFICCLCDKEVEGYGNDPHPLETKNEDDECCDECNLAKVVPARMEIYLNPKN' A
#
# COMPACT_ATOMS: atom_id res chain seq x y z
N MET A 1 -15.59 14.72 -3.12
CA MET A 1 -14.79 13.70 -2.45
C MET A 1 -13.52 13.46 -3.23
N GLU A 2 -12.44 13.30 -2.51
CA GLU A 2 -11.17 13.05 -3.17
C GLU A 2 -11.09 11.62 -3.64
N LYS A 3 -10.34 11.43 -4.71
CA LYS A 3 -10.13 10.11 -5.27
C LYS A 3 -8.66 9.92 -5.56
N PHE A 4 -8.24 8.67 -5.60
CA PHE A 4 -6.87 8.36 -5.97
C PHE A 4 -6.86 7.05 -6.76
N ILE A 5 -5.74 6.81 -7.46
CA ILE A 5 -5.56 5.56 -8.18
C ILE A 5 -4.62 4.68 -7.36
N CYS A 6 -5.08 3.48 -7.05
CA CYS A 6 -4.25 2.53 -6.29
C CYS A 6 -2.96 2.27 -7.05
N CYS A 7 -1.83 2.45 -6.39
CA CYS A 7 -0.53 2.26 -7.03
C CYS A 7 -0.20 0.79 -7.28
N LEU A 8 -0.98 -0.12 -6.71
CA LEU A 8 -0.70 -1.55 -6.83
C LEU A 8 -1.64 -2.27 -7.80
N CYS A 9 -2.88 -1.83 -7.90
CA CYS A 9 -3.84 -2.49 -8.79
C CYS A 9 -4.47 -1.54 -9.81
N ASP A 10 -4.13 -0.26 -9.75
CA ASP A 10 -4.59 0.76 -10.70
C ASP A 10 -6.09 1.02 -10.65
N LYS A 11 -6.74 0.63 -9.57
CA LYS A 11 -8.17 0.87 -9.41
C LYS A 11 -8.40 2.28 -8.88
N GLU A 12 -9.45 2.95 -9.40
CA GLU A 12 -9.84 4.24 -8.85
C GLU A 12 -10.59 4.03 -7.54
N VAL A 13 -10.18 4.77 -6.51
CA VAL A 13 -10.73 4.62 -5.17
C VAL A 13 -11.14 5.97 -4.65
N GLU A 14 -12.29 6.04 -3.98
CA GLU A 14 -12.74 7.27 -3.33
C GLU A 14 -12.24 7.31 -1.90
N GLY A 15 -11.87 8.51 -1.45
CA GLY A 15 -11.45 8.72 -0.09
C GLY A 15 -9.94 8.67 0.05
N TYR A 16 -9.49 8.38 1.26
CA TYR A 16 -8.06 8.35 1.56
C TYR A 16 -7.49 6.98 1.26
N GLY A 17 -6.23 6.98 0.83
CA GLY A 17 -5.54 5.73 0.57
C GLY A 17 -4.70 5.29 1.75
N ASN A 18 -3.95 4.22 1.53
CA ASN A 18 -3.06 3.66 2.54
C ASN A 18 -1.62 3.74 2.07
N ASP A 19 -0.70 3.92 3.00
CA ASP A 19 0.72 3.94 2.71
C ASP A 19 1.16 2.54 2.27
N PRO A 20 1.72 2.38 1.07
CA PRO A 20 2.12 1.06 0.57
C PRO A 20 3.45 0.57 1.14
N HIS A 21 4.11 1.35 2.00
CA HIS A 21 5.36 0.90 2.60
C HIS A 21 5.20 -0.48 3.25
N PRO A 22 6.12 -1.41 3.09
CA PRO A 22 7.45 -1.27 2.51
C PRO A 22 7.54 -1.63 1.03
N LEU A 23 6.44 -1.70 0.35
CA LEU A 23 6.45 -2.02 -1.08
C LEU A 23 6.97 -0.82 -1.87
N GLU A 24 7.71 -1.11 -2.93
CA GLU A 24 8.25 -0.05 -3.76
C GLU A 24 7.18 0.50 -4.68
N THR A 25 7.16 1.82 -4.83
CA THR A 25 6.24 2.49 -5.71
C THR A 25 6.98 3.53 -6.52
N LYS A 26 6.33 4.08 -7.52
CA LYS A 26 6.96 5.05 -8.41
C LYS A 26 7.16 6.41 -7.75
N ASN A 27 6.28 6.77 -6.85
CA ASN A 27 6.32 8.07 -6.18
C ASN A 27 6.15 7.90 -4.69
N GLU A 28 6.72 8.83 -3.93
CA GLU A 28 6.63 8.77 -2.47
C GLU A 28 5.20 8.98 -1.99
N ASP A 29 4.39 9.68 -2.78
CA ASP A 29 3.01 10.00 -2.40
C ASP A 29 2.00 8.96 -2.88
N ASP A 30 2.48 7.87 -3.46
CA ASP A 30 1.56 6.84 -3.93
C ASP A 30 0.80 6.21 -2.78
N GLU A 31 -0.44 5.85 -3.08
CA GLU A 31 -1.33 5.24 -2.09
C GLU A 31 -1.96 4.00 -2.68
N CYS A 32 -2.35 3.07 -1.81
CA CYS A 32 -3.00 1.85 -2.25
C CYS A 32 -4.38 1.74 -1.63
N CYS A 33 -5.23 0.92 -2.25
CA CYS A 33 -6.58 0.70 -1.76
C CYS A 33 -6.56 -0.23 -0.55
N ASP A 34 -7.70 -0.31 0.14
CA ASP A 34 -7.80 -1.14 1.33
C ASP A 34 -7.53 -2.61 1.02
N GLU A 35 -8.01 -3.09 -0.12
CA GLU A 35 -7.78 -4.48 -0.51
C GLU A 35 -6.30 -4.79 -0.67
N CYS A 36 -5.59 -3.91 -1.37
CA CYS A 36 -4.16 -4.12 -1.57
C CYS A 36 -3.40 -3.94 -0.27
N ASN A 37 -3.86 -3.03 0.58
CA ASN A 37 -3.25 -2.85 1.88
C ASN A 37 -3.31 -4.16 2.69
N LEU A 38 -4.47 -4.80 2.71
CA LEU A 38 -4.63 -6.04 3.46
C LEU A 38 -3.95 -7.22 2.79
N ALA A 39 -3.98 -7.28 1.46
CA ALA A 39 -3.49 -8.45 0.74
C ALA A 39 -1.99 -8.42 0.49
N LYS A 40 -1.41 -7.23 0.41
CA LYS A 40 0.00 -7.09 0.02
C LYS A 40 0.84 -6.34 1.03
N VAL A 41 0.35 -5.20 1.51
CA VAL A 41 1.15 -4.35 2.39
C VAL A 41 1.25 -4.94 3.79
N VAL A 42 0.14 -5.37 4.35
CA VAL A 42 0.15 -5.93 5.70
C VAL A 42 1.03 -7.18 5.79
N PRO A 43 0.94 -8.14 4.85
CA PRO A 43 1.86 -9.29 4.90
C PRO A 43 3.32 -8.88 4.78
N ALA A 44 3.63 -7.87 3.97
CA ALA A 44 5.00 -7.41 3.82
C ALA A 44 5.52 -6.79 5.11
N ARG A 45 4.67 -6.04 5.81
CA ARG A 45 5.05 -5.45 7.09
C ARG A 45 5.24 -6.52 8.15
N MET A 46 4.38 -7.52 8.16
CA MET A 46 4.50 -8.62 9.11
C MET A 46 5.81 -9.36 8.92
N GLU A 47 6.22 -9.52 7.66
CA GLU A 47 7.47 -10.18 7.37
C GLU A 47 8.66 -9.42 7.96
N ILE A 48 8.61 -8.09 7.89
CA ILE A 48 9.65 -7.26 8.47
C ILE A 48 9.70 -7.45 9.99
N TYR A 49 8.55 -7.46 10.64
CA TYR A 49 8.49 -7.62 12.09
C TYR A 49 8.94 -8.99 12.54
N LEU A 50 8.64 -10.02 11.75
CA LEU A 50 9.02 -11.39 12.10
C LEU A 50 10.48 -11.69 11.77
N ASN A 51 11.06 -10.96 10.82
CA ASN A 51 12.45 -11.15 10.40
C ASN A 51 13.19 -9.81 10.39
N PRO A 52 13.32 -9.18 11.55
CA PRO A 52 13.85 -7.81 11.61
C PRO A 52 15.31 -7.66 11.22
N LYS A 53 16.05 -8.75 11.21
CA LYS A 53 17.47 -8.64 10.89
C LYS A 53 17.72 -8.29 9.44
N ASN A 54 16.73 -8.43 8.62
CA ASN A 54 16.84 -8.05 7.22
C ASN A 54 16.21 -6.71 6.97
#